data_0f1e0ed82e0818eab4b01c609d2f09e9
#
_entry.id   0f1e0ed82e0818eab4b01c609d2f09e9
#
_cell.length_a   1.000
_cell.length_b   1.000
_cell.length_c   1.000
_cell.angle_alpha   90.00
_cell.angle_beta   90.00
_cell.angle_gamma   90.00
#
_symmetry.space_group_name_H-M   'P 1'
#
loop_
_entity.id
_entity.type
_entity.pdbx_description
1 polymer ?
#
loop_
_entity_poly.entity_id
_entity_poly.type
_entity_poly.pdbx_seq_one_letter_code
_entity_poly.pdbx_strand_id
1 'polypeptide(L)'
;LAFDFLEKPEMEIDAEERFNAVKPLSFFQEFNDAEVWEIVRACGWQEFEPAAEIITEGEVDDSFFIIISGVVEVRKGSNVVGLLGSGDCFGEMGYLSKTERSATIVAQEAVRLMKLNSTLIEQVSVECQLHFSRVFLRTLVKRLASTTAMLATQNN
;
A
#
# COMPACT_ATOMS: atom_id res chain seq x y z
N LEU A 1 -0.09 19.18 -32.21
CA LEU A 1 -1.56 19.20 -32.37
C LEU A 1 -2.14 17.78 -32.42
N ALA A 2 -1.55 16.88 -33.20
CA ALA A 2 -1.97 15.47 -33.24
C ALA A 2 -1.67 14.73 -31.93
N PHE A 3 -0.66 15.16 -31.21
CA PHE A 3 -0.27 14.56 -29.91
C PHE A 3 -1.28 14.81 -28.80
N ASP A 4 -1.89 16.00 -28.74
CA ASP A 4 -2.87 16.34 -27.72
C ASP A 4 -4.14 15.50 -27.81
N PHE A 5 -4.50 15.04 -29.00
CA PHE A 5 -5.66 14.18 -29.22
C PHE A 5 -5.41 12.72 -28.84
N LEU A 6 -4.17 12.27 -28.84
CA LEU A 6 -3.79 10.89 -28.54
C LEU A 6 -3.47 10.68 -27.06
N GLU A 7 -2.92 11.69 -26.37
CA GLU A 7 -2.55 11.57 -24.97
C GLU A 7 -3.74 11.44 -24.03
N LYS A 8 -4.83 12.19 -24.28
CA LYS A 8 -6.01 12.15 -23.39
C LYS A 8 -6.74 10.82 -23.39
N PRO A 9 -7.02 10.18 -24.53
CA PRO A 9 -7.62 8.85 -24.51
C PRO A 9 -6.74 7.78 -23.87
N GLU A 10 -5.43 7.84 -24.09
CA GLU A 10 -4.49 6.90 -23.47
C GLU A 10 -4.42 7.05 -21.95
N MET A 11 -4.45 8.28 -21.44
CA MET A 11 -4.48 8.55 -20.00
C MET A 11 -5.77 8.05 -19.36
N GLU A 12 -6.90 8.16 -20.03
CA GLU A 12 -8.17 7.66 -19.54
C GLU A 12 -8.21 6.14 -19.51
N ILE A 13 -7.71 5.49 -20.56
CA ILE A 13 -7.58 4.03 -20.62
C ILE A 13 -6.67 3.53 -19.50
N ASP A 14 -5.53 4.19 -19.29
CA ASP A 14 -4.61 3.84 -18.22
C ASP A 14 -5.26 3.96 -16.84
N ALA A 15 -6.03 5.03 -16.61
CA ALA A 15 -6.75 5.21 -15.36
C ALA A 15 -7.84 4.15 -15.16
N GLU A 16 -8.54 3.77 -16.22
CA GLU A 16 -9.54 2.71 -16.18
C GLU A 16 -8.89 1.34 -15.91
N GLU A 17 -7.79 1.04 -16.56
CA GLU A 17 -7.02 -0.18 -16.28
C GLU A 17 -6.56 -0.23 -14.83
N ARG A 18 -6.06 0.87 -14.31
CA ARG A 18 -5.65 1.00 -12.90
C ARG A 18 -6.83 0.79 -11.96
N PHE A 19 -7.97 1.42 -12.23
CA PHE A 19 -9.19 1.24 -11.45
C PHE A 19 -9.59 -0.24 -11.42
N ASN A 20 -9.65 -0.88 -12.58
CA ASN A 20 -10.02 -2.30 -12.68
C ASN A 20 -9.02 -3.22 -11.97
N ALA A 21 -7.75 -2.83 -11.93
CA ALA A 21 -6.73 -3.60 -11.22
C ALA A 21 -6.84 -3.48 -9.69
N VAL A 22 -7.27 -2.34 -9.17
CA VAL A 22 -7.28 -2.10 -7.72
C VAL A 22 -8.64 -2.35 -7.08
N LYS A 23 -9.74 -2.13 -7.79
CA LYS A 23 -11.09 -2.29 -7.24
C LYS A 23 -11.33 -3.66 -6.56
N PRO A 24 -10.87 -4.81 -7.12
CA PRO A 24 -11.07 -6.10 -6.48
C PRO A 24 -10.18 -6.35 -5.25
N LEU A 25 -9.16 -5.53 -5.02
CA LEU A 25 -8.23 -5.75 -3.91
C LEU A 25 -8.95 -5.66 -2.56
N SER A 26 -8.57 -6.52 -1.63
CA SER A 26 -9.18 -6.57 -0.30
C SER A 26 -9.13 -5.24 0.43
N PHE A 27 -8.07 -4.45 0.21
CA PHE A 27 -7.94 -3.11 0.79
C PHE A 27 -9.13 -2.22 0.45
N PHE A 28 -9.66 -2.31 -0.77
CA PHE A 28 -10.69 -1.40 -1.29
C PHE A 28 -12.12 -1.92 -1.16
N GLN A 29 -12.35 -3.03 -0.50
CA GLN A 29 -13.69 -3.65 -0.42
C GLN A 29 -14.76 -2.74 0.17
N GLU A 30 -14.40 -1.86 1.09
CA GLU A 30 -15.34 -0.92 1.72
C GLU A 30 -15.43 0.43 1.02
N PHE A 31 -14.56 0.68 0.04
CA PHE A 31 -14.56 1.93 -0.71
C PHE A 31 -15.57 1.84 -1.86
N ASN A 32 -16.33 2.92 -2.08
CA ASN A 32 -17.19 3.00 -3.25
C ASN A 32 -16.38 3.36 -4.50
N ASP A 33 -17.00 3.25 -5.67
CA ASP A 33 -16.31 3.48 -6.94
C ASP A 33 -15.75 4.90 -7.06
N ALA A 34 -16.50 5.91 -6.61
CA ALA A 34 -16.05 7.30 -6.65
C ALA A 34 -14.79 7.51 -5.81
N GLU A 35 -14.75 6.90 -4.63
CA GLU A 35 -13.59 6.95 -3.73
C GLU A 35 -12.37 6.26 -4.35
N VAL A 36 -12.56 5.10 -4.95
CA VAL A 36 -11.49 4.37 -5.64
C VAL A 36 -10.94 5.22 -6.79
N TRP A 37 -11.80 5.88 -7.58
CA TRP A 37 -11.37 6.78 -8.64
C TRP A 37 -10.55 7.96 -8.11
N GLU A 38 -10.97 8.57 -7.01
CA GLU A 38 -10.21 9.65 -6.37
C GLU A 38 -8.79 9.20 -6.04
N ILE A 39 -8.67 8.03 -5.44
CA ILE A 39 -7.39 7.46 -5.01
C ILE A 39 -6.51 7.12 -6.21
N VAL A 40 -7.07 6.44 -7.20
CA VAL A 40 -6.33 6.02 -8.42
C VAL A 40 -5.76 7.21 -9.18
N ARG A 41 -6.52 8.31 -9.25
CA ARG A 41 -6.07 9.52 -9.95
C ARG A 41 -4.99 10.29 -9.19
N ALA A 42 -4.97 10.19 -7.87
CA ALA A 42 -4.13 11.01 -7.03
C ALA A 42 -2.87 10.28 -6.53
N CYS A 43 -2.88 8.95 -6.47
CA CYS A 43 -1.77 8.17 -5.93
C CYS A 43 -0.59 8.07 -6.91
N GLY A 44 0.59 7.79 -6.35
CA GLY A 44 1.74 7.37 -7.12
C GLY A 44 1.60 5.90 -7.53
N TRP A 45 2.13 5.55 -8.68
CA TRP A 45 2.13 4.19 -9.20
C TRP A 45 3.57 3.78 -9.44
N GLN A 46 4.04 2.72 -8.77
CA GLN A 46 5.44 2.32 -8.79
C GLN A 46 5.59 0.84 -9.12
N GLU A 47 6.68 0.51 -9.79
CA GLU A 47 7.08 -0.86 -10.07
C GLU A 47 8.49 -1.08 -9.52
N PHE A 48 8.72 -2.26 -8.95
CA PHE A 48 10.03 -2.65 -8.41
C PHE A 48 10.41 -4.02 -8.94
N GLU A 49 11.70 -4.16 -9.25
CA GLU A 49 12.26 -5.44 -9.67
C GLU A 49 12.54 -6.33 -8.46
N PRO A 50 12.71 -7.66 -8.67
CA PRO A 50 13.11 -8.57 -7.59
C PRO A 50 14.36 -8.07 -6.85
N ALA A 51 14.38 -8.23 -5.54
CA ALA A 51 15.44 -7.79 -4.62
C ALA A 51 15.53 -6.28 -4.40
N ALA A 52 14.68 -5.47 -5.02
CA ALA A 52 14.66 -4.02 -4.77
C ALA A 52 14.19 -3.72 -3.35
N GLU A 53 14.86 -2.80 -2.68
CA GLU A 53 14.50 -2.32 -1.36
C GLU A 53 13.52 -1.15 -1.50
N ILE A 54 12.31 -1.33 -0.97
CA ILE A 54 11.21 -0.37 -1.12
C ILE A 54 11.18 0.59 0.06
N ILE A 55 11.32 0.05 1.26
CA ILE A 55 11.39 0.78 2.52
C ILE A 55 12.63 0.31 3.26
N THR A 56 13.37 1.25 3.86
CA THR A 56 14.56 0.96 4.66
C THR A 56 14.28 1.20 6.15
N GLU A 57 14.56 0.21 7.00
CA GLU A 57 14.46 0.34 8.45
C GLU A 57 15.26 1.56 8.94
N GLY A 58 14.66 2.33 9.82
CA GLY A 58 15.28 3.53 10.40
C GLY A 58 15.02 4.83 9.64
N GLU A 59 14.58 4.77 8.39
CA GLU A 59 14.21 5.98 7.64
C GLU A 59 12.90 6.57 8.15
N VAL A 60 12.75 7.88 7.99
CA VAL A 60 11.51 8.60 8.32
C VAL A 60 10.81 9.00 7.04
N ASP A 61 9.61 8.46 6.82
CA ASP A 61 8.78 8.76 5.66
C ASP A 61 7.33 8.45 6.04
N ASP A 62 6.41 9.31 5.63
CA ASP A 62 4.99 9.18 5.92
C ASP A 62 4.20 8.45 4.81
N SER A 63 4.87 7.96 3.78
CA SER A 63 4.21 7.20 2.71
C SER A 63 3.83 5.82 3.18
N PHE A 64 2.69 5.34 2.70
CA PHE A 64 2.34 3.93 2.79
C PHE A 64 2.03 3.38 1.40
N PHE A 65 2.02 2.06 1.29
CA PHE A 65 1.92 1.37 0.02
C PHE A 65 0.83 0.31 0.07
N ILE A 66 0.15 0.13 -1.06
CA ILE A 66 -0.81 -0.95 -1.28
C ILE A 66 -0.26 -1.81 -2.40
N ILE A 67 -0.17 -3.11 -2.18
CA ILE A 67 0.36 -4.06 -3.16
C ILE A 67 -0.73 -4.41 -4.16
N ILE A 68 -0.48 -4.11 -5.43
CA ILE A 68 -1.38 -4.47 -6.53
C ILE A 68 -1.06 -5.90 -6.99
N SER A 69 0.22 -6.19 -7.21
CA SER A 69 0.68 -7.51 -7.63
C SER A 69 2.09 -7.76 -7.13
N GLY A 70 2.43 -9.04 -6.95
CA GLY A 70 3.73 -9.47 -6.47
C GLY A 70 3.75 -9.70 -4.97
N VAL A 71 4.91 -10.09 -4.46
CA VAL A 71 5.14 -10.42 -3.05
C VAL A 71 6.34 -9.64 -2.53
N VAL A 72 6.21 -9.10 -1.33
CA VAL A 72 7.31 -8.43 -0.63
C VAL A 72 7.66 -9.18 0.65
N GLU A 73 8.93 -9.09 1.05
CA GLU A 73 9.44 -9.59 2.32
C GLU A 73 9.51 -8.45 3.32
N VAL A 74 9.05 -8.70 4.53
CA VAL A 74 9.24 -7.81 5.68
C VAL A 74 10.45 -8.32 6.44
N ARG A 75 11.48 -7.49 6.56
CA ARG A 75 12.73 -7.84 7.24
C ARG A 75 12.98 -6.98 8.45
N LYS A 76 13.39 -7.61 9.53
CA LYS A 76 13.89 -6.96 10.75
C LYS A 76 15.34 -7.35 10.94
N GLY A 77 16.25 -6.37 10.75
CA GLY A 77 17.67 -6.70 10.62
C GLY A 77 17.87 -7.60 9.39
N SER A 78 18.50 -8.75 9.57
CA SER A 78 18.72 -9.73 8.51
C SER A 78 17.64 -10.82 8.43
N ASN A 79 16.65 -10.78 9.33
CA ASN A 79 15.63 -11.83 9.44
C ASN A 79 14.38 -11.47 8.66
N VAL A 80 13.87 -12.40 7.86
CA VAL A 80 12.56 -12.29 7.22
C VAL A 80 11.50 -12.64 8.27
N VAL A 81 10.67 -11.66 8.63
CA VAL A 81 9.63 -11.83 9.66
C VAL A 81 8.23 -11.97 9.06
N GLY A 82 8.07 -11.78 7.78
CA GLY A 82 6.79 -11.95 7.12
C GLY A 82 6.84 -11.74 5.63
N LEU A 83 5.76 -12.13 4.96
CA LEU A 83 5.51 -11.91 3.55
C LEU A 83 4.17 -11.20 3.40
N LEU A 84 4.10 -10.26 2.44
CA LEU A 84 2.86 -9.58 2.09
C LEU A 84 2.64 -9.68 0.58
N GLY A 85 1.40 -9.77 0.18
CA GLY A 85 1.02 -9.95 -1.22
C GLY A 85 -0.10 -9.02 -1.67
N SER A 86 -0.67 -9.31 -2.82
CA SER A 86 -1.73 -8.51 -3.45
C SER A 86 -2.86 -8.19 -2.48
N GLY A 87 -3.23 -6.92 -2.40
CA GLY A 87 -4.28 -6.42 -1.51
C GLY A 87 -3.81 -6.02 -0.12
N ASP A 88 -2.60 -6.39 0.28
CA ASP A 88 -2.02 -5.98 1.55
C ASP A 88 -1.43 -4.58 1.46
N CYS A 89 -1.34 -3.90 2.60
CA CYS A 89 -0.65 -2.62 2.71
C CYS A 89 0.53 -2.71 3.65
N PHE A 90 1.48 -1.81 3.50
CA PHE A 90 2.61 -1.66 4.41
C PHE A 90 3.05 -0.20 4.49
N GLY A 91 3.80 0.12 5.55
CA GLY A 91 4.25 1.49 5.80
C GLY A 91 3.21 2.36 6.51
N GLU A 92 2.06 1.80 6.87
CA GLU A 92 0.98 2.51 7.54
C GLU A 92 1.38 3.05 8.91
N MET A 93 2.28 2.38 9.62
CA MET A 93 2.75 2.86 10.91
C MET A 93 3.54 4.17 10.80
N GLY A 94 4.39 4.30 9.78
CA GLY A 94 5.09 5.54 9.50
C GLY A 94 4.14 6.67 9.14
N TYR A 95 3.07 6.37 8.42
CA TYR A 95 2.02 7.32 8.10
C TYR A 95 1.25 7.76 9.37
N LEU A 96 0.85 6.80 10.20
CA LEU A 96 0.00 7.06 11.36
C LEU A 96 0.76 7.76 12.51
N SER A 97 2.00 7.33 12.79
CA SER A 97 2.77 7.81 13.94
C SER A 97 3.92 8.75 13.57
N LYS A 98 4.25 8.85 12.29
CA LYS A 98 5.38 9.67 11.79
C LYS A 98 6.71 9.33 12.45
N THR A 99 6.88 8.07 12.81
CA THR A 99 8.09 7.53 13.41
C THR A 99 8.97 6.88 12.36
N GLU A 100 10.17 6.46 12.75
CA GLU A 100 11.07 5.71 11.90
C GLU A 100 10.43 4.42 11.38
N ARG A 101 10.81 4.01 10.19
CA ARG A 101 10.41 2.73 9.63
C ARG A 101 10.88 1.60 10.53
N SER A 102 9.97 0.75 10.98
CA SER A 102 10.26 -0.34 11.91
C SER A 102 10.86 -1.57 11.24
N ALA A 103 10.80 -1.64 9.94
CA ALA A 103 11.30 -2.78 9.17
C ALA A 103 11.73 -2.35 7.77
N THR A 104 12.52 -3.19 7.13
CA THR A 104 12.89 -3.07 5.72
C THR A 104 11.93 -3.90 4.88
N ILE A 105 11.45 -3.35 3.77
CA ILE A 105 10.58 -4.06 2.83
C ILE A 105 11.34 -4.26 1.52
N VAL A 106 11.44 -5.51 1.09
CA VAL A 106 12.17 -5.92 -0.11
C VAL A 106 11.25 -6.68 -1.04
N ALA A 107 11.29 -6.37 -2.32
CA ALA A 107 10.54 -7.11 -3.33
C ALA A 107 11.11 -8.53 -3.47
N GLN A 108 10.29 -9.54 -3.24
CA GLN A 108 10.67 -10.94 -3.44
C GLN A 108 10.61 -11.32 -4.92
N GLU A 109 9.70 -10.71 -5.64
CA GLU A 109 9.52 -10.84 -7.09
C GLU A 109 9.21 -9.47 -7.66
N ALA A 110 8.93 -9.33 -8.94
CA ALA A 110 8.48 -8.07 -9.50
C ALA A 110 7.16 -7.64 -8.86
N VAL A 111 7.11 -6.42 -8.33
CA VAL A 111 5.93 -5.90 -7.64
C VAL A 111 5.45 -4.59 -8.24
N ARG A 112 4.13 -4.40 -8.19
CA ARG A 112 3.46 -3.14 -8.56
C ARG A 112 2.76 -2.62 -7.32
N LEU A 113 3.00 -1.35 -7.02
CA LEU A 113 2.52 -0.70 -5.80
C LEU A 113 1.81 0.60 -6.10
N MET A 114 0.81 0.91 -5.28
CA MET A 114 0.28 2.25 -5.13
C MET A 114 1.00 2.91 -3.96
N LYS A 115 1.47 4.13 -4.16
CA LYS A 115 2.10 4.94 -3.10
C LYS A 115 1.19 6.09 -2.72
N LEU A 116 0.88 6.18 -1.43
CA LEU A 116 0.03 7.22 -0.86
C LEU A 116 0.77 7.90 0.29
N ASN A 117 0.53 9.20 0.46
CA ASN A 117 1.12 9.97 1.55
C ASN A 117 0.05 10.79 2.29
N SER A 118 0.44 11.45 3.37
CA SER A 118 -0.49 12.24 4.18
C SER A 118 -1.14 13.37 3.39
N THR A 119 -0.40 14.01 2.50
CA THR A 119 -0.92 15.11 1.68
C THR A 119 -2.07 14.65 0.79
N LEU A 120 -1.92 13.49 0.15
CA LEU A 120 -2.96 12.90 -0.68
C LEU A 120 -4.20 12.56 0.13
N ILE A 121 -4.02 11.91 1.27
CA ILE A 121 -5.14 11.48 2.11
C ILE A 121 -5.90 12.69 2.67
N GLU A 122 -5.22 13.77 3.01
CA GLU A 122 -5.87 15.00 3.47
C GLU A 122 -6.73 15.65 2.38
N GLN A 123 -6.46 15.38 1.11
CA GLN A 123 -7.19 15.95 -0.03
C GLN A 123 -8.43 15.17 -0.45
N VAL A 124 -8.54 13.91 -0.07
CA VAL A 124 -9.74 13.12 -0.40
C VAL A 124 -10.89 13.45 0.54
N SER A 125 -12.11 13.00 0.19
CA SER A 125 -13.30 13.25 1.01
C SER A 125 -13.13 12.72 2.44
N VAL A 126 -13.85 13.32 3.39
CA VAL A 126 -13.83 12.89 4.80
C VAL A 126 -14.30 11.44 4.94
N GLU A 127 -15.28 11.02 4.16
CA GLU A 127 -15.77 9.64 4.15
C GLU A 127 -14.68 8.68 3.69
N CYS A 128 -13.94 9.06 2.64
CA CYS A 128 -12.81 8.28 2.15
C CYS A 128 -11.70 8.18 3.21
N GLN A 129 -11.39 9.28 3.90
CA GLN A 129 -10.44 9.28 5.01
C GLN A 129 -10.86 8.34 6.13
N LEU A 130 -12.15 8.30 6.44
CA LEU A 130 -12.70 7.39 7.45
C LEU A 130 -12.51 5.93 7.03
N HIS A 131 -12.72 5.61 5.76
CA HIS A 131 -12.50 4.26 5.24
C HIS A 131 -11.03 3.84 5.34
N PHE A 132 -10.10 4.74 5.05
CA PHE A 132 -8.66 4.48 5.27
C PHE A 132 -8.39 4.15 6.73
N SER A 133 -8.91 4.95 7.65
CA SER A 133 -8.71 4.72 9.09
C SER A 133 -9.24 3.37 9.53
N ARG A 134 -10.39 2.96 9.02
CA ARG A 134 -10.98 1.64 9.31
C ARG A 134 -10.14 0.49 8.80
N VAL A 135 -9.61 0.61 7.57
CA VAL A 135 -8.76 -0.43 7.00
C VAL A 135 -7.45 -0.54 7.78
N PHE A 136 -6.84 0.58 8.13
CA PHE A 136 -5.62 0.59 8.94
C PHE A 136 -5.85 -0.04 10.30
N LEU A 137 -6.93 0.31 10.97
CA LEU A 137 -7.27 -0.26 12.28
C LEU A 137 -7.42 -1.78 12.20
N ARG A 138 -8.15 -2.28 11.21
CA ARG A 138 -8.33 -3.72 11.01
C ARG A 138 -7.02 -4.42 10.69
N THR A 139 -6.18 -3.81 9.85
CA THR A 139 -4.87 -4.35 9.52
C THR A 139 -3.99 -4.46 10.76
N LEU A 140 -3.94 -3.43 11.60
CA LEU A 140 -3.16 -3.42 12.84
C LEU A 140 -3.66 -4.46 13.83
N VAL A 141 -4.97 -4.57 14.01
CA VAL A 141 -5.59 -5.58 14.88
C VAL A 141 -5.22 -6.99 14.41
N LYS A 142 -5.32 -7.25 13.13
CA LYS A 142 -4.99 -8.54 12.52
C LYS A 142 -3.53 -8.92 12.71
N ARG A 143 -2.62 -7.97 12.50
CA ARG A 143 -1.18 -8.16 12.68
C ARG A 143 -0.82 -8.37 14.14
N LEU A 144 -1.46 -7.64 15.06
CA LEU A 144 -1.27 -7.80 16.49
C LEU A 144 -1.74 -9.18 16.95
N ALA A 145 -2.90 -9.64 16.50
CA ALA A 145 -3.41 -10.97 16.81
C ALA A 145 -2.46 -12.07 16.32
N SER A 146 -1.93 -11.96 15.10
CA SER A 146 -0.94 -12.90 14.56
C SER A 146 0.34 -12.91 15.37
N THR A 147 0.86 -11.75 15.75
CA THR A 147 2.07 -11.64 16.57
C THR A 147 1.86 -12.25 17.94
N THR A 148 0.72 -11.99 18.57
CA THR A 148 0.37 -12.57 19.89
C THR A 148 0.30 -14.09 19.80
N ALA A 149 -0.32 -14.64 18.75
CA ALA A 149 -0.38 -16.08 18.53
C ALA A 149 1.01 -16.71 18.36
N MET A 150 1.89 -16.05 17.59
CA MET A 150 3.27 -16.50 17.39
C MET A 150 4.05 -16.51 18.70
N LEU A 151 3.92 -15.49 19.55
CA LEU A 151 4.56 -15.42 20.86
C LEU A 151 4.06 -16.51 21.80
N ALA A 152 2.78 -16.78 21.80
CA ALA A 152 2.19 -17.86 22.61
C ALA A 152 2.73 -19.24 22.17
N THR A 153 2.90 -19.47 20.87
CA THR A 153 3.47 -20.70 20.32
C THR A 153 4.94 -20.86 20.71
N GLN A 154 5.72 -19.79 20.71
CA GLN A 154 7.13 -19.81 21.08
C GLN A 154 7.36 -20.08 22.57
N ASN A 155 6.43 -19.69 23.42
CA ASN A 155 6.52 -19.89 24.89
C ASN A 155 6.04 -21.27 25.34
N ASN A 156 5.52 -22.06 24.45
CA ASN A 156 5.12 -23.44 24.68
C ASN A 156 6.18 -24.42 24.13
#